data_ea42d8eb9097c73206f937b846f510f1
#
_entry.id   ea42d8eb9097c73206f937b846f510f1
#
_cell.length_a   1.000
_cell.length_b   1.000
_cell.length_c   1.000
_cell.angle_alpha   90.00
_cell.angle_beta   90.00
_cell.angle_gamma   90.00
#
_symmetry.space_group_name_H-M   'P 1'
#
loop_
_entity.id
_entity.type
_entity.pdbx_description
1 polymer ?
#
loop_
_entity_poly.entity_id
_entity_poly.type
_entity_poly.pdbx_seq_one_letter_code
_entity_poly.pdbx_strand_id
1 'polypeptide(L)'
;MNALLYFAVLLAWGSSWFAISFQLGEVAPQVSIVWRFLLASFLLFAWCYLKGLRLTFPWQDHASWVMLGVFLFCVNYICAYFGTFYLASGLVCLIFSTLTLFTVFNGFIFFKIPIRFPILIGAVVGIAGLSIIFSNEISNTDWSLDSGVVKGFIWMLMATFFASIGMLLSGQFQARKMPLVQSNAFSMLYGSIILIVYILSLIHI
;
A
#
# COMPACT_ATOMS: atom_id res chain seq x y z
N MET A 1 10.89 18.20 10.09
CA MET A 1 9.95 17.86 9.00
C MET A 1 9.01 19.04 8.83
N ASN A 2 8.91 19.61 7.63
CA ASN A 2 8.09 20.81 7.43
C ASN A 2 6.61 20.46 7.65
N ALA A 3 5.89 21.23 8.49
CA ALA A 3 4.47 21.04 8.76
C ALA A 3 3.64 20.97 7.45
N LEU A 4 4.02 21.79 6.45
CA LEU A 4 3.40 21.76 5.12
C LEU A 4 3.46 20.39 4.45
N LEU A 5 4.60 19.72 4.48
CA LEU A 5 4.75 18.37 3.91
C LEU A 5 3.93 17.34 4.67
N TYR A 6 3.85 17.47 5.98
CA TYR A 6 3.01 16.60 6.81
C TYR A 6 1.53 16.74 6.44
N PHE A 7 1.02 17.97 6.35
CA PHE A 7 -0.36 18.21 5.93
C PHE A 7 -0.64 17.76 4.50
N ALA A 8 0.30 17.98 3.57
CA ALA A 8 0.15 17.50 2.19
C ALA A 8 0.02 15.98 2.12
N VAL A 9 0.83 15.25 2.90
CA VAL A 9 0.76 13.78 2.98
C VAL A 9 -0.56 13.32 3.60
N LEU A 10 -1.03 13.98 4.68
CA LEU A 10 -2.32 13.66 5.30
C LEU A 10 -3.48 13.85 4.33
N LEU A 11 -3.52 14.96 3.61
CA LEU A 11 -4.56 15.25 2.63
C LEU A 11 -4.51 14.26 1.45
N ALA A 12 -3.33 14.01 0.91
CA ALA A 12 -3.15 13.08 -0.21
C ALA A 12 -3.54 11.63 0.18
N TRP A 13 -3.15 11.18 1.35
CA TRP A 13 -3.46 9.82 1.80
C TRP A 13 -4.92 9.68 2.26
N GLY A 14 -5.43 10.67 3.00
CA GLY A 14 -6.81 10.67 3.48
C GLY A 14 -7.83 10.72 2.33
N SER A 15 -7.57 11.51 1.27
CA SER A 15 -8.44 11.57 0.10
C SER A 15 -8.30 10.38 -0.85
N SER A 16 -7.21 9.61 -0.77
CA SER A 16 -6.93 8.53 -1.72
C SER A 16 -7.97 7.40 -1.68
N TRP A 17 -8.43 7.02 -0.50
CA TRP A 17 -9.45 5.98 -0.33
C TRP A 17 -10.80 6.39 -0.92
N PHE A 18 -11.16 7.66 -0.73
CA PHE A 18 -12.36 8.23 -1.35
C PHE A 18 -12.21 8.28 -2.87
N ALA A 19 -11.05 8.70 -3.38
CA ALA A 19 -10.78 8.70 -4.83
C ALA A 19 -10.81 7.29 -5.46
N ILE A 20 -10.38 6.26 -4.73
CA ILE A 20 -10.46 4.86 -5.18
C ILE A 20 -11.91 4.42 -5.35
N SER A 21 -12.82 4.82 -4.46
CA SER A 21 -14.23 4.42 -4.55
C SER A 21 -14.91 4.86 -5.85
N PHE A 22 -14.50 5.97 -6.45
CA PHE A 22 -15.00 6.42 -7.77
C PHE A 22 -14.45 5.62 -8.95
N GLN A 23 -13.39 4.85 -8.76
CA GLN A 23 -12.79 4.03 -9.82
C GLN A 23 -13.37 2.61 -9.84
N LEU A 24 -14.14 2.25 -8.81
CA LEU A 24 -14.73 0.92 -8.71
C LEU A 24 -15.95 0.80 -9.63
N GLY A 25 -15.99 -0.28 -10.41
CA GLY A 25 -17.12 -0.59 -11.29
C GLY A 25 -16.97 -0.12 -12.74
N GLU A 26 -16.22 0.95 -13.04
CA GLU A 26 -16.03 1.44 -14.40
C GLU A 26 -14.87 0.74 -15.13
N VAL A 27 -13.77 0.54 -14.42
CA VAL A 27 -12.55 -0.07 -14.97
C VAL A 27 -12.06 -1.17 -14.02
N ALA A 28 -11.51 -2.24 -14.60
CA ALA A 28 -10.91 -3.30 -13.80
C ALA A 28 -9.82 -2.74 -12.85
N PRO A 29 -9.85 -3.10 -11.56
CA PRO A 29 -8.92 -2.56 -10.55
C PRO A 29 -7.46 -2.62 -10.96
N GLN A 30 -7.05 -3.71 -11.61
CA GLN A 30 -5.68 -3.93 -12.05
C GLN A 30 -5.23 -2.88 -13.07
N VAL A 31 -6.12 -2.48 -13.99
CA VAL A 31 -5.85 -1.46 -15.00
C VAL A 31 -5.68 -0.09 -14.36
N SER A 32 -6.54 0.26 -13.41
CA SER A 32 -6.44 1.51 -12.65
C SER A 32 -5.12 1.60 -11.87
N ILE A 33 -4.69 0.51 -11.26
CA ILE A 33 -3.42 0.42 -10.53
C ILE A 33 -2.23 0.63 -11.49
N VAL A 34 -2.26 -0.03 -12.65
CA VAL A 34 -1.20 0.09 -13.67
C VAL A 34 -1.04 1.55 -14.11
N TRP A 35 -2.13 2.20 -14.53
CA TRP A 35 -2.08 3.60 -14.96
C TRP A 35 -1.57 4.54 -13.87
N ARG A 36 -2.03 4.35 -12.63
CA ARG A 36 -1.62 5.15 -11.48
C ARG A 36 -0.12 5.07 -11.26
N PHE A 37 0.45 3.87 -11.24
CA PHE A 37 1.87 3.69 -10.93
C PHE A 37 2.78 3.90 -12.13
N LEU A 38 2.35 3.64 -13.35
CA LEU A 38 3.10 4.03 -14.55
C LEU A 38 3.24 5.54 -14.64
N LEU A 39 2.15 6.29 -14.45
CA LEU A 39 2.19 7.75 -14.46
C LEU A 39 3.10 8.29 -13.35
N ALA A 40 2.95 7.77 -12.12
CA ALA A 40 3.78 8.17 -11.00
C ALA A 40 5.26 7.87 -11.24
N SER A 41 5.59 6.68 -11.75
CA SER A 41 6.94 6.29 -12.13
C SER A 41 7.52 7.21 -13.19
N PHE A 42 6.76 7.49 -14.26
CA PHE A 42 7.16 8.40 -15.33
C PHE A 42 7.49 9.80 -14.79
N LEU A 43 6.62 10.35 -13.94
CA LEU A 43 6.84 11.67 -13.31
C LEU A 43 8.10 11.68 -12.43
N LEU A 44 8.35 10.59 -11.68
CA LEU A 44 9.57 10.47 -10.86
C LEU A 44 10.83 10.35 -11.73
N PHE A 45 10.79 9.59 -12.83
CA PHE A 45 11.90 9.54 -13.79
C PHE A 45 12.15 10.88 -14.47
N ALA A 46 11.10 11.58 -14.88
CA ALA A 46 11.21 12.93 -15.43
C ALA A 46 11.84 13.89 -14.41
N TRP A 47 11.43 13.83 -13.16
CA TRP A 47 12.05 14.59 -12.07
C TRP A 47 13.54 14.25 -11.91
N CYS A 48 13.89 12.96 -11.90
CA CYS A 48 15.29 12.53 -11.81
C CYS A 48 16.12 13.08 -12.97
N TYR A 49 15.60 13.02 -14.19
CA TYR A 49 16.24 13.53 -15.38
C TYR A 49 16.47 15.05 -15.29
N LEU A 50 15.43 15.80 -14.94
CA LEU A 50 15.50 17.27 -14.80
C LEU A 50 16.48 17.72 -13.69
N LYS A 51 16.66 16.90 -12.66
CA LYS A 51 17.60 17.17 -11.56
C LYS A 51 19.00 16.58 -11.77
N GLY A 52 19.26 15.95 -12.92
CA GLY A 52 20.54 15.30 -13.20
C GLY A 52 20.88 14.17 -12.23
N LEU A 53 19.86 13.51 -11.65
CA LEU A 53 20.08 12.40 -10.71
C LEU A 53 20.49 11.14 -11.48
N ARG A 54 21.42 10.38 -10.87
CA ARG A 54 21.88 9.13 -11.43
C ARG A 54 20.72 8.11 -11.58
N LEU A 55 20.64 7.47 -12.75
CA LEU A 55 19.65 6.44 -13.06
C LEU A 55 20.25 5.06 -13.37
N THR A 56 21.58 4.93 -13.30
CA THR A 56 22.28 3.67 -13.53
C THR A 56 22.69 3.05 -12.19
N PHE A 57 22.23 1.83 -11.93
CA PHE A 57 22.44 1.13 -10.66
C PHE A 57 22.84 -0.33 -10.90
N PRO A 58 23.49 -0.99 -9.94
CA PRO A 58 23.84 -2.40 -10.04
C PRO A 58 22.56 -3.29 -10.00
N TRP A 59 22.65 -4.48 -10.57
CA TRP A 59 21.55 -5.44 -10.65
C TRP A 59 20.93 -5.79 -9.28
N GLN A 60 21.74 -5.83 -8.23
CA GLN A 60 21.29 -6.11 -6.87
C GLN A 60 20.25 -5.09 -6.36
N ASP A 61 20.42 -3.82 -6.74
CA ASP A 61 19.47 -2.76 -6.38
C ASP A 61 18.14 -2.96 -7.13
N HIS A 62 18.21 -3.29 -8.42
CA HIS A 62 17.02 -3.58 -9.22
C HIS A 62 16.24 -4.78 -8.68
N ALA A 63 16.90 -5.87 -8.26
CA ALA A 63 16.25 -7.00 -7.62
C ALA A 63 15.51 -6.59 -6.34
N SER A 64 16.13 -5.73 -5.53
CA SER A 64 15.50 -5.17 -4.32
C SER A 64 14.27 -4.32 -4.65
N TRP A 65 14.35 -3.50 -5.70
CA TRP A 65 13.24 -2.65 -6.15
C TRP A 65 12.11 -3.45 -6.78
N VAL A 66 12.40 -4.57 -7.44
CA VAL A 66 11.35 -5.52 -7.89
C VAL A 66 10.58 -6.05 -6.69
N MET A 67 11.26 -6.49 -5.63
CA MET A 67 10.58 -6.95 -4.41
C MET A 67 9.68 -5.85 -3.80
N LEU A 68 10.20 -4.62 -3.69
CA LEU A 68 9.40 -3.49 -3.23
C LEU A 68 8.19 -3.24 -4.14
N GLY A 69 8.38 -3.31 -5.46
CA GLY A 69 7.33 -3.19 -6.47
C GLY A 69 6.22 -4.22 -6.28
N VAL A 70 6.58 -5.47 -6.07
CA VAL A 70 5.63 -6.56 -5.83
C VAL A 70 4.81 -6.32 -4.56
N PHE A 71 5.48 -6.09 -3.43
CA PHE A 71 4.76 -6.02 -2.14
C PHE A 71 4.00 -4.71 -1.95
N LEU A 72 4.60 -3.56 -2.30
CA LEU A 72 4.02 -2.26 -2.00
C LEU A 72 3.14 -1.72 -3.13
N PHE A 73 3.48 -1.96 -4.39
CA PHE A 73 2.81 -1.34 -5.54
C PHE A 73 2.01 -2.31 -6.40
N CYS A 74 2.09 -3.62 -6.17
CA CYS A 74 1.33 -4.62 -6.91
C CYS A 74 0.34 -5.34 -5.98
N VAL A 75 0.79 -6.32 -5.19
CA VAL A 75 -0.08 -7.23 -4.44
C VAL A 75 -0.90 -6.49 -3.38
N ASN A 76 -0.29 -5.56 -2.63
CA ASN A 76 -1.00 -4.73 -1.68
C ASN A 76 -2.20 -4.03 -2.31
N TYR A 77 -1.98 -3.34 -3.45
CA TYR A 77 -3.06 -2.58 -4.10
C TYR A 77 -4.12 -3.47 -4.72
N ILE A 78 -3.75 -4.62 -5.31
CA ILE A 78 -4.75 -5.60 -5.79
C ILE A 78 -5.66 -6.01 -4.62
N CYS A 79 -5.09 -6.41 -3.51
CA CYS A 79 -5.84 -6.82 -2.33
C CYS A 79 -6.72 -5.68 -1.80
N ALA A 80 -6.18 -4.44 -1.74
CA ALA A 80 -6.92 -3.27 -1.26
C ALA A 80 -8.13 -2.94 -2.16
N TYR A 81 -7.96 -2.98 -3.48
CA TYR A 81 -9.07 -2.75 -4.40
C TYR A 81 -10.15 -3.83 -4.27
N PHE A 82 -9.77 -5.12 -4.19
CA PHE A 82 -10.74 -6.17 -3.97
C PHE A 82 -11.45 -6.04 -2.61
N GLY A 83 -10.74 -5.59 -1.58
CA GLY A 83 -11.36 -5.31 -0.27
C GLY A 83 -12.39 -4.18 -0.35
N THR A 84 -12.10 -3.12 -1.09
CA THR A 84 -12.98 -1.95 -1.25
C THR A 84 -14.28 -2.25 -2.01
N PHE A 85 -14.36 -3.33 -2.78
CA PHE A 85 -15.62 -3.75 -3.41
C PHE A 85 -16.68 -4.20 -2.41
N TYR A 86 -16.26 -4.70 -1.26
CA TYR A 86 -17.15 -5.31 -0.28
C TYR A 86 -17.32 -4.45 0.99
N LEU A 87 -16.50 -3.43 1.17
CA LEU A 87 -16.42 -2.67 2.41
C LEU A 87 -16.67 -1.19 2.17
N ALA A 88 -17.41 -0.56 3.07
CA ALA A 88 -17.49 0.89 3.13
C ALA A 88 -16.11 1.51 3.40
N SER A 89 -15.85 2.71 2.89
CA SER A 89 -14.55 3.39 2.99
C SER A 89 -14.07 3.58 4.44
N GLY A 90 -14.99 3.78 5.38
CA GLY A 90 -14.68 3.87 6.80
C GLY A 90 -14.11 2.56 7.36
N LEU A 91 -14.72 1.43 7.03
CA LEU A 91 -14.21 0.09 7.43
C LEU A 91 -12.85 -0.21 6.78
N VAL A 92 -12.66 0.18 5.52
CA VAL A 92 -11.36 0.07 4.84
C VAL A 92 -10.28 0.81 5.62
N CYS A 93 -10.52 2.07 6.01
CA CYS A 93 -9.58 2.86 6.80
C CYS A 93 -9.30 2.23 8.17
N LEU A 94 -10.35 1.73 8.84
CA LEU A 94 -10.22 1.06 10.13
C LEU A 94 -9.32 -0.18 10.03
N ILE A 95 -9.58 -1.06 9.06
CA ILE A 95 -8.78 -2.27 8.89
C ILE A 95 -7.34 -1.91 8.48
N PHE A 96 -7.16 -0.91 7.60
CA PHE A 96 -5.83 -0.47 7.19
C PHE A 96 -5.03 0.17 8.34
N SER A 97 -5.68 0.67 9.40
CA SER A 97 -4.98 1.14 10.61
C SER A 97 -4.20 0.04 11.34
N THR A 98 -4.54 -1.24 11.11
CA THR A 98 -3.78 -2.39 11.62
C THR A 98 -2.39 -2.50 10.99
N LEU A 99 -2.05 -1.67 9.99
CA LEU A 99 -0.75 -1.59 9.34
C LEU A 99 0.40 -1.46 10.36
N THR A 100 0.20 -0.68 11.41
CA THR A 100 1.21 -0.52 12.47
C THR A 100 1.47 -1.83 13.20
N LEU A 101 0.41 -2.61 13.51
CA LEU A 101 0.55 -3.92 14.13
C LEU A 101 1.28 -4.90 13.22
N PHE A 102 0.87 -4.99 11.94
CA PHE A 102 1.56 -5.82 10.97
C PHE A 102 3.02 -5.37 10.75
N THR A 103 3.30 -4.07 10.79
CA THR A 103 4.68 -3.56 10.66
C THR A 103 5.54 -4.01 11.84
N VAL A 104 5.02 -3.98 13.08
CA VAL A 104 5.73 -4.48 14.26
C VAL A 104 5.94 -6.00 14.15
N PHE A 105 4.90 -6.74 13.80
CA PHE A 105 4.93 -8.20 13.72
C PHE A 105 5.84 -8.72 12.60
N ASN A 106 5.67 -8.21 11.39
CA ASN A 106 6.50 -8.55 10.23
C ASN A 106 7.95 -8.08 10.42
N GLY A 107 8.15 -6.93 11.07
CA GLY A 107 9.46 -6.43 11.45
C GLY A 107 10.20 -7.40 12.35
N PHE A 108 9.51 -7.96 13.33
CA PHE A 108 10.07 -8.97 14.23
C PHE A 108 10.39 -10.29 13.50
N ILE A 109 9.41 -10.82 12.73
CA ILE A 109 9.55 -12.14 12.10
C ILE A 109 10.57 -12.12 10.96
N PHE A 110 10.42 -11.20 10.01
CA PHE A 110 11.21 -11.22 8.76
C PHE A 110 12.48 -10.38 8.82
N PHE A 111 12.49 -9.35 9.66
CA PHE A 111 13.58 -8.38 9.68
C PHE A 111 14.34 -8.34 11.01
N LYS A 112 13.96 -9.20 11.97
CA LYS A 112 14.59 -9.30 13.30
C LYS A 112 14.63 -7.98 14.07
N ILE A 113 13.66 -7.10 13.82
CA ILE A 113 13.53 -5.82 14.52
C ILE A 113 12.86 -6.09 15.87
N PRO A 114 13.46 -5.66 17.00
CA PRO A 114 12.87 -5.91 18.30
C PRO A 114 11.53 -5.19 18.48
N ILE A 115 10.57 -5.89 19.09
CA ILE A 115 9.24 -5.32 19.39
C ILE A 115 9.41 -4.23 20.46
N ARG A 116 8.87 -3.06 20.15
CA ARG A 116 8.80 -1.93 21.09
C ARG A 116 7.38 -1.83 21.65
N PHE A 117 7.19 -2.26 22.89
CA PHE A 117 5.89 -2.27 23.55
C PHE A 117 5.11 -0.95 23.50
N PRO A 118 5.74 0.25 23.65
CA PRO A 118 5.00 1.51 23.52
C PRO A 118 4.33 1.70 22.16
N ILE A 119 4.96 1.23 21.07
CA ILE A 119 4.39 1.30 19.72
C ILE A 119 3.18 0.37 19.61
N LEU A 120 3.28 -0.83 20.15
CA LEU A 120 2.18 -1.80 20.17
C LEU A 120 0.96 -1.26 20.94
N ILE A 121 1.19 -0.72 22.15
CA ILE A 121 0.14 -0.10 22.96
C ILE A 121 -0.52 1.07 22.19
N GLY A 122 0.30 1.96 21.60
CA GLY A 122 -0.21 3.08 20.81
C GLY A 122 -1.05 2.64 19.61
N ALA A 123 -0.63 1.57 18.91
CA ALA A 123 -1.39 1.01 17.80
C ALA A 123 -2.75 0.44 18.26
N VAL A 124 -2.78 -0.31 19.37
CA VAL A 124 -4.03 -0.86 19.93
C VAL A 124 -4.97 0.25 20.36
N VAL A 125 -4.47 1.27 21.06
CA VAL A 125 -5.28 2.43 21.48
C VAL A 125 -5.81 3.20 20.27
N GLY A 126 -4.97 3.38 19.22
CA GLY A 126 -5.40 4.02 17.98
C GLY A 126 -6.51 3.26 17.25
N ILE A 127 -6.39 1.93 17.14
CA ILE A 127 -7.43 1.09 16.54
C ILE A 127 -8.72 1.14 17.37
N ALA A 128 -8.62 1.08 18.70
CA ALA A 128 -9.78 1.20 19.58
C ALA A 128 -10.49 2.55 19.40
N GLY A 129 -9.73 3.64 19.31
CA GLY A 129 -10.30 4.97 19.04
C GLY A 129 -11.03 5.04 17.69
N LEU A 130 -10.43 4.50 16.61
CA LEU A 130 -11.08 4.41 15.31
C LEU A 130 -12.31 3.51 15.33
N SER A 131 -12.28 2.39 16.06
CA SER A 131 -13.44 1.51 16.21
C SER A 131 -14.62 2.20 16.89
N ILE A 132 -14.37 3.13 17.84
CA ILE A 132 -15.40 3.96 18.45
C ILE A 132 -15.99 4.94 17.43
N ILE A 133 -15.15 5.60 16.63
CA ILE A 133 -15.59 6.54 15.59
C ILE A 133 -16.48 5.83 14.56
N PHE A 134 -16.08 4.64 14.11
CA PHE A 134 -16.81 3.85 13.12
C PHE A 134 -17.79 2.83 13.72
N SER A 135 -18.17 2.99 14.98
CA SER A 135 -19.05 2.03 15.69
C SER A 135 -20.39 1.82 14.99
N ASN A 136 -20.99 2.87 14.44
CA ASN A 136 -22.24 2.77 13.68
C ASN A 136 -22.08 1.93 12.41
N GLU A 137 -20.99 2.12 11.66
CA GLU A 137 -20.70 1.32 10.46
C GLU A 137 -20.47 -0.14 10.83
N ILE A 138 -19.70 -0.40 11.89
CA ILE A 138 -19.43 -1.75 12.39
C ILE A 138 -20.74 -2.45 12.78
N SER A 139 -21.61 -1.77 13.52
CA SER A 139 -22.86 -2.33 14.05
C SER A 139 -23.92 -2.56 12.96
N ASN A 140 -23.95 -1.71 11.92
CA ASN A 140 -24.90 -1.83 10.82
C ASN A 140 -24.39 -2.71 9.67
N THR A 141 -23.16 -3.18 9.74
CA THR A 141 -22.57 -4.05 8.72
C THR A 141 -23.04 -5.49 8.93
N ASP A 142 -23.52 -6.12 7.88
CA ASP A 142 -23.86 -7.55 7.87
C ASP A 142 -22.60 -8.41 7.80
N TRP A 143 -22.18 -8.95 8.93
CA TRP A 143 -21.02 -9.83 9.07
C TRP A 143 -21.30 -11.30 8.73
N SER A 144 -22.44 -11.61 8.10
CA SER A 144 -22.70 -12.96 7.61
C SER A 144 -21.69 -13.38 6.54
N LEU A 145 -21.41 -14.66 6.44
CA LEU A 145 -20.48 -15.20 5.42
C LEU A 145 -20.97 -14.96 4.00
N ASP A 146 -22.29 -14.80 3.82
CA ASP A 146 -22.92 -14.59 2.52
C ASP A 146 -22.88 -13.15 2.04
N SER A 147 -22.71 -12.19 2.94
CA SER A 147 -22.71 -10.74 2.63
C SER A 147 -21.50 -10.26 1.80
N GLY A 148 -20.45 -11.08 1.69
CA GLY A 148 -19.20 -10.67 1.06
C GLY A 148 -18.29 -9.79 1.95
N VAL A 149 -18.80 -9.22 3.03
CA VAL A 149 -18.04 -8.36 3.95
C VAL A 149 -16.82 -9.09 4.53
N VAL A 150 -17.00 -10.35 4.93
CA VAL A 150 -15.91 -11.18 5.44
C VAL A 150 -14.82 -11.36 4.37
N LYS A 151 -15.19 -11.52 3.10
CA LYS A 151 -14.23 -11.57 1.98
C LYS A 151 -13.46 -10.26 1.86
N GLY A 152 -14.18 -9.14 1.91
CA GLY A 152 -13.58 -7.81 1.88
C GLY A 152 -12.61 -7.58 3.05
N PHE A 153 -12.99 -8.02 4.25
CA PHE A 153 -12.16 -7.95 5.44
C PHE A 153 -10.84 -8.73 5.27
N ILE A 154 -10.92 -9.97 4.76
CA ILE A 154 -9.73 -10.79 4.49
C ILE A 154 -8.83 -10.12 3.45
N TRP A 155 -9.40 -9.62 2.34
CA TRP A 155 -8.64 -8.90 1.33
C TRP A 155 -7.91 -7.67 1.89
N MET A 156 -8.57 -6.89 2.75
CA MET A 156 -7.96 -5.72 3.38
C MET A 156 -6.86 -6.09 4.37
N LEU A 157 -7.02 -7.17 5.15
CA LEU A 157 -5.95 -7.68 6.02
C LEU A 157 -4.73 -8.13 5.20
N MET A 158 -4.95 -8.83 4.08
CA MET A 158 -3.87 -9.20 3.17
C MET A 158 -3.18 -7.96 2.57
N ALA A 159 -3.95 -6.95 2.15
CA ALA A 159 -3.40 -5.69 1.68
C ALA A 159 -2.49 -5.06 2.72
N THR A 160 -2.97 -4.96 3.96
CA THR A 160 -2.23 -4.37 5.07
C THR A 160 -0.97 -5.16 5.41
N PHE A 161 -1.06 -6.49 5.39
CA PHE A 161 0.08 -7.38 5.60
C PHE A 161 1.18 -7.15 4.54
N PHE A 162 0.84 -7.14 3.26
CA PHE A 162 1.81 -6.92 2.18
C PHE A 162 2.33 -5.47 2.16
N ALA A 163 1.48 -4.48 2.47
CA ALA A 163 1.91 -3.10 2.63
C ALA A 163 2.98 -2.96 3.71
N SER A 164 2.80 -3.64 4.84
CA SER A 164 3.77 -3.58 5.95
C SER A 164 5.13 -4.15 5.56
N ILE A 165 5.18 -5.25 4.80
CA ILE A 165 6.44 -5.81 4.27
C ILE A 165 7.10 -4.80 3.33
N GLY A 166 6.34 -4.22 2.39
CA GLY A 166 6.85 -3.20 1.48
C GLY A 166 7.41 -1.97 2.21
N MET A 167 6.72 -1.49 3.24
CA MET A 167 7.21 -0.37 4.06
C MET A 167 8.50 -0.72 4.81
N LEU A 168 8.61 -1.93 5.35
CA LEU A 168 9.84 -2.39 6.01
C LEU A 168 11.02 -2.49 5.03
N LEU A 169 10.79 -3.00 3.82
CA LEU A 169 11.79 -3.01 2.74
C LEU A 169 12.24 -1.59 2.39
N SER A 170 11.30 -0.67 2.20
CA SER A 170 11.61 0.74 1.93
C SER A 170 12.43 1.38 3.05
N GLY A 171 12.10 1.07 4.32
CA GLY A 171 12.87 1.51 5.48
C GLY A 171 14.31 0.98 5.48
N GLN A 172 14.52 -0.28 5.09
CA GLN A 172 15.85 -0.85 4.95
C GLN A 172 16.67 -0.20 3.81
N PHE A 173 16.02 0.17 2.70
CA PHE A 173 16.69 0.87 1.60
C PHE A 173 17.19 2.23 2.07
N GLN A 174 16.39 2.96 2.85
CA GLN A 174 16.81 4.22 3.45
C GLN A 174 17.98 4.03 4.43
N ALA A 175 17.96 3.00 5.25
CA ALA A 175 19.07 2.66 6.16
C ALA A 175 20.37 2.36 5.40
N ARG A 176 20.27 1.75 4.21
CA ARG A 176 21.39 1.51 3.28
C ARG A 176 21.77 2.72 2.44
N LYS A 177 21.14 3.89 2.69
CA LYS A 177 21.35 5.13 1.93
C LYS A 177 21.04 5.01 0.43
N MET A 178 20.14 4.10 0.05
CA MET A 178 19.67 4.01 -1.33
C MET A 178 18.83 5.25 -1.67
N PRO A 179 18.93 5.76 -2.90
CA PRO A 179 18.25 6.98 -3.30
C PRO A 179 16.72 6.77 -3.36
N LEU A 180 15.97 7.48 -2.51
CA LEU A 180 14.54 7.27 -2.29
C LEU A 180 13.70 7.48 -3.55
N VAL A 181 13.96 8.57 -4.29
CA VAL A 181 13.18 8.94 -5.48
C VAL A 181 13.34 7.89 -6.57
N GLN A 182 14.58 7.49 -6.86
CA GLN A 182 14.90 6.49 -7.85
C GLN A 182 14.36 5.10 -7.45
N SER A 183 14.53 4.73 -6.18
CA SER A 183 13.99 3.46 -5.65
C SER A 183 12.47 3.36 -5.86
N ASN A 184 11.72 4.43 -5.58
CA ASN A 184 10.28 4.46 -5.82
C ASN A 184 9.94 4.46 -7.31
N ALA A 185 10.66 5.22 -8.16
CA ALA A 185 10.45 5.25 -9.60
C ALA A 185 10.58 3.86 -10.21
N PHE A 186 11.68 3.16 -9.93
CA PHE A 186 11.90 1.80 -10.42
C PHE A 186 10.93 0.79 -9.83
N SER A 187 10.62 0.86 -8.54
CA SER A 187 9.70 -0.08 -7.90
C SER A 187 8.27 0.04 -8.43
N MET A 188 7.79 1.26 -8.67
CA MET A 188 6.48 1.50 -9.31
C MET A 188 6.48 0.99 -10.75
N LEU A 189 7.56 1.20 -11.50
CA LEU A 189 7.68 0.66 -12.87
C LEU A 189 7.60 -0.86 -12.87
N TYR A 190 8.40 -1.53 -12.04
CA TYR A 190 8.44 -2.99 -11.98
C TYR A 190 7.10 -3.58 -11.50
N GLY A 191 6.49 -2.98 -10.47
CA GLY A 191 5.16 -3.37 -10.02
C GLY A 191 4.11 -3.27 -11.13
N SER A 192 4.15 -2.20 -11.92
CA SER A 192 3.26 -2.00 -13.07
C SER A 192 3.51 -3.01 -14.19
N ILE A 193 4.77 -3.30 -14.52
CA ILE A 193 5.12 -4.31 -15.54
C ILE A 193 4.60 -5.69 -15.13
N ILE A 194 4.77 -6.08 -13.88
CA ILE A 194 4.29 -7.36 -13.37
C ILE A 194 2.76 -7.43 -13.48
N LEU A 195 2.06 -6.34 -13.14
CA LEU A 195 0.60 -6.26 -13.30
C LEU A 195 0.16 -6.34 -14.76
N ILE A 196 0.86 -5.70 -15.68
CA ILE A 196 0.57 -5.78 -17.13
C ILE A 196 0.70 -7.23 -17.60
N VAL A 197 1.79 -7.90 -17.24
CA VAL A 197 2.00 -9.31 -17.59
C VAL A 197 0.87 -10.18 -17.02
N TYR A 198 0.46 -9.95 -15.78
CA TYR A 198 -0.67 -10.65 -15.16
C TYR A 198 -1.99 -10.41 -15.92
N ILE A 199 -2.32 -9.15 -16.27
CA ILE A 199 -3.53 -8.82 -17.03
C ILE A 199 -3.50 -9.50 -18.40
N LEU A 200 -2.39 -9.43 -19.11
CA LEU A 200 -2.26 -10.07 -20.42
C LEU A 200 -2.38 -11.59 -20.35
N SER A 201 -1.92 -12.22 -19.28
CA SER A 201 -2.08 -13.66 -19.08
C SER A 201 -3.55 -14.06 -18.88
N LEU A 202 -4.38 -13.18 -18.31
CA LEU A 202 -5.83 -13.44 -18.13
C LEU A 202 -6.65 -13.24 -19.41
N ILE A 203 -6.18 -12.43 -20.36
CA ILE A 203 -6.88 -12.19 -21.62
C ILE A 203 -6.73 -13.39 -22.58
N HIS A 204 -5.71 -14.22 -22.37
CA HIS A 204 -5.42 -15.39 -23.21
C HIS A 204 -5.98 -16.70 -22.66
N ILE A 205 -6.76 -16.67 -21.57
CA ILE A 205 -7.51 -17.79 -21.01
C ILE A 205 -8.99 -17.60 -21.27
#